data_cce1eedbae1a77515b2d77f8368b33f1
#
_entry.id   cce1eedbae1a77515b2d77f8368b33f1
#
_cell.length_a   1.000
_cell.length_b   1.000
_cell.length_c   1.000
_cell.angle_alpha   90.00
_cell.angle_beta   90.00
_cell.angle_gamma   90.00
#
_symmetry.space_group_name_H-M   'P 1'
#
loop_
_entity.id
_entity.type
_entity.pdbx_description
1 polymer ?
#
loop_
_entity_poly.entity_id
_entity_poly.type
_entity_poly.pdbx_seq_one_letter_code
_entity_poly.pdbx_strand_id
1 'polypeptide(L)'
;MSSLRLRIALAGLALSTAFGASAGIPPAGADDPASRAKLNATAHLMAGLPESRSPFAQTAAWKEHSAFMRSAWARLNGRQVAAMTTWRDAELGKACPAGGTLMYPFSGPDFLNAYWLFPGCETIVMFGLEHIGEVPNVGAMSERDLVQLTADVRKAMSNFIDRNYFITDSMARQLRTSQLRGVLPVFMLSMALSGMEIVSVAPLELAPLPRETPAEGQPMRQLKGVTIEFRAPGAAAPQRVNYFTVDAADRGLAHYPEFLAYIRTLGPTTTFIKSASYLLQNNEFRQVRAALLDVSGVIVQDDTGVPYAMLENRGWKVHLHGRYGRPIPPFGGAFQVGLSRAYKAQEPAPLPFTFGYQYHDFRDTRSNLIVAQRTGAGVPRQAR
;
A
#
# COMPACT_ATOMS: atom_id res chain seq x y z
N MET A 1 -41.37 37.03 64.61
CA MET A 1 -41.73 35.81 63.90
C MET A 1 -41.04 35.92 62.53
N SER A 2 -39.85 35.32 62.45
CA SER A 2 -38.86 35.51 61.38
C SER A 2 -39.12 34.57 60.24
N SER A 3 -39.24 35.09 58.99
CA SER A 3 -39.30 34.34 57.75
C SER A 3 -37.87 34.21 57.17
N LEU A 4 -37.33 33.05 57.20
CA LEU A 4 -36.02 32.68 56.65
C LEU A 4 -36.17 32.50 55.09
N ARG A 5 -35.58 33.38 54.30
CA ARG A 5 -35.52 33.28 52.80
C ARG A 5 -34.29 32.41 52.43
N LEU A 6 -34.54 31.25 51.90
CA LEU A 6 -33.57 30.32 51.32
C LEU A 6 -33.17 30.86 49.93
N ARG A 7 -31.92 31.27 49.73
CA ARG A 7 -31.32 31.60 48.43
C ARG A 7 -30.75 30.35 47.79
N ILE A 8 -31.40 29.88 46.73
CA ILE A 8 -30.90 28.79 45.88
C ILE A 8 -29.88 29.43 44.93
N ALA A 9 -28.61 29.09 45.05
CA ALA A 9 -27.58 29.40 44.08
C ALA A 9 -27.63 28.35 42.93
N LEU A 10 -28.02 28.79 41.75
CA LEU A 10 -27.83 27.99 40.53
C LEU A 10 -26.31 27.97 40.19
N ALA A 11 -25.67 26.84 40.43
CA ALA A 11 -24.38 26.54 39.85
C ALA A 11 -24.59 26.11 38.39
N GLY A 12 -24.24 26.97 37.45
CA GLY A 12 -24.21 26.63 36.03
C GLY A 12 -23.12 25.60 35.74
N LEU A 13 -23.54 24.39 35.44
CA LEU A 13 -22.66 23.34 34.95
C LEU A 13 -22.36 23.66 33.47
N ALA A 14 -21.19 24.24 33.21
CA ALA A 14 -20.67 24.38 31.85
C ALA A 14 -20.31 22.97 31.35
N LEU A 15 -21.16 22.38 30.50
CA LEU A 15 -20.82 21.21 29.72
C LEU A 15 -19.76 21.65 28.70
N SER A 16 -18.50 21.40 29.01
CA SER A 16 -17.41 21.42 28.02
C SER A 16 -17.64 20.22 27.11
N THR A 17 -18.18 20.47 25.93
CA THR A 17 -18.14 19.51 24.81
C THR A 17 -16.68 19.30 24.44
N ALA A 18 -16.11 18.22 24.94
CA ALA A 18 -14.84 17.72 24.39
C ALA A 18 -15.10 17.30 22.95
N PHE A 19 -14.73 18.19 22.02
CA PHE A 19 -14.57 17.80 20.61
C PHE A 19 -13.56 16.66 20.62
N GLY A 20 -14.01 15.45 20.27
CA GLY A 20 -13.13 14.33 20.03
C GLY A 20 -12.09 14.76 18.98
N ALA A 21 -10.84 14.88 19.42
CA ALA A 21 -9.75 15.06 18.52
C ALA A 21 -9.75 13.85 17.56
N SER A 22 -10.18 14.08 16.34
CA SER A 22 -9.83 13.21 15.21
C SER A 22 -8.35 12.95 15.35
N ALA A 23 -7.95 11.68 15.47
CA ALA A 23 -6.54 11.31 15.53
C ALA A 23 -5.93 11.69 14.18
N GLY A 24 -5.53 12.96 14.06
CA GLY A 24 -4.89 13.50 12.89
C GLY A 24 -3.61 12.70 12.65
N ILE A 25 -3.40 12.30 11.41
CA ILE A 25 -2.14 11.72 10.95
C ILE A 25 -1.03 12.69 11.40
N PRO A 26 -0.02 12.23 12.17
CA PRO A 26 1.03 13.14 12.64
C PRO A 26 1.68 13.83 11.45
N PRO A 27 2.10 15.12 11.59
CA PRO A 27 2.78 15.83 10.53
C PRO A 27 4.08 15.08 10.19
N ALA A 28 4.34 14.94 8.90
CA ALA A 28 5.63 14.41 8.42
C ALA A 28 6.78 15.28 8.92
N GLY A 29 7.99 14.72 8.93
CA GLY A 29 9.19 15.44 9.35
C GLY A 29 9.33 16.78 8.61
N ALA A 30 9.91 17.78 9.26
CA ALA A 30 10.10 19.09 8.67
C ALA A 30 10.77 18.98 7.29
N ASP A 31 10.22 19.70 6.29
CA ASP A 31 10.79 19.78 4.94
C ASP A 31 12.18 20.45 5.01
N ASP A 32 13.23 19.60 5.06
CA ASP A 32 14.61 20.04 5.00
C ASP A 32 15.16 19.90 3.57
N PRO A 33 15.47 20.99 2.87
CA PRO A 33 15.95 20.94 1.50
C PRO A 33 17.21 20.09 1.30
N ALA A 34 18.12 20.03 2.27
CA ALA A 34 19.34 19.23 2.18
C ALA A 34 19.03 17.71 2.29
N SER A 35 18.19 17.32 3.24
CA SER A 35 17.70 15.95 3.37
C SER A 35 16.92 15.53 2.12
N ARG A 36 16.04 16.37 1.61
CA ARG A 36 15.28 16.14 0.40
C ARG A 36 16.19 15.90 -0.81
N ALA A 37 17.19 16.74 -1.00
CA ALA A 37 18.18 16.58 -2.08
C ALA A 37 18.92 15.25 -1.96
N LYS A 38 19.31 14.84 -0.75
CA LYS A 38 19.99 13.55 -0.50
C LYS A 38 19.08 12.35 -0.79
N LEU A 39 17.80 12.42 -0.38
CA LEU A 39 16.82 11.35 -0.66
C LEU A 39 16.65 11.14 -2.16
N ASN A 40 16.44 12.23 -2.91
CA ASN A 40 16.24 12.15 -4.36
C ASN A 40 17.52 11.73 -5.09
N ALA A 41 18.70 12.21 -4.69
CA ALA A 41 19.97 11.77 -5.25
C ALA A 41 20.19 10.25 -5.07
N THR A 42 19.84 9.71 -3.89
CA THR A 42 19.88 8.27 -3.59
C THR A 42 18.90 7.51 -4.49
N ALA A 43 17.66 7.98 -4.58
CA ALA A 43 16.61 7.35 -5.39
C ALA A 43 16.97 7.35 -6.89
N HIS A 44 17.47 8.46 -7.43
CA HIS A 44 17.92 8.59 -8.82
C HIS A 44 19.11 7.67 -9.14
N LEU A 45 20.06 7.55 -8.20
CA LEU A 45 21.20 6.63 -8.39
C LEU A 45 20.70 5.18 -8.49
N MET A 46 19.84 4.74 -7.58
CA MET A 46 19.25 3.40 -7.60
C MET A 46 18.39 3.15 -8.85
N ALA A 47 17.67 4.16 -9.30
CA ALA A 47 16.82 4.10 -10.49
C ALA A 47 17.62 4.13 -11.81
N GLY A 48 18.94 4.38 -11.77
CA GLY A 48 19.78 4.52 -12.95
C GLY A 48 19.43 5.77 -13.78
N LEU A 49 18.90 6.83 -13.14
CA LEU A 49 18.47 8.05 -13.81
C LEU A 49 19.66 9.00 -14.03
N PRO A 50 19.69 9.75 -15.16
CA PRO A 50 20.82 10.60 -15.54
C PRO A 50 21.03 11.78 -14.58
N GLU A 51 20.04 12.15 -13.80
CA GLU A 51 20.10 13.20 -12.78
C GLU A 51 20.97 12.83 -11.57
N SER A 52 21.48 11.60 -11.52
CA SER A 52 22.42 11.19 -10.48
C SER A 52 23.72 11.97 -10.60
N ARG A 53 24.04 12.80 -9.60
CA ARG A 53 25.26 13.61 -9.50
C ARG A 53 26.41 12.86 -8.81
N SER A 54 26.25 11.59 -8.50
CA SER A 54 27.29 10.77 -7.88
C SER A 54 28.47 10.56 -8.85
N PRO A 55 29.73 10.64 -8.39
CA PRO A 55 30.89 10.24 -9.20
C PRO A 55 30.76 8.81 -9.76
N PHE A 56 30.10 7.92 -9.02
CA PHE A 56 29.80 6.56 -9.47
C PHE A 56 29.02 6.53 -10.79
N ALA A 57 28.20 7.54 -11.07
CA ALA A 57 27.44 7.64 -12.32
C ALA A 57 28.32 7.72 -13.59
N GLN A 58 29.62 7.99 -13.44
CA GLN A 58 30.58 8.01 -14.55
C GLN A 58 31.19 6.62 -14.83
N THR A 59 31.05 5.66 -13.91
CA THR A 59 31.60 4.32 -14.04
C THR A 59 30.89 3.48 -15.10
N ALA A 60 31.60 2.48 -15.65
CA ALA A 60 31.00 1.53 -16.59
C ALA A 60 29.87 0.71 -15.94
N ALA A 61 30.05 0.31 -14.67
CA ALA A 61 29.08 -0.46 -13.91
C ALA A 61 27.73 0.30 -13.75
N TRP A 62 27.80 1.60 -13.44
CA TRP A 62 26.57 2.40 -13.35
C TRP A 62 25.92 2.63 -14.72
N LYS A 63 26.69 2.87 -15.77
CA LYS A 63 26.16 3.01 -17.14
C LYS A 63 25.41 1.77 -17.61
N GLU A 64 25.94 0.58 -17.29
CA GLU A 64 25.26 -0.70 -17.53
C GLU A 64 23.94 -0.79 -16.75
N HIS A 65 23.95 -0.47 -15.43
CA HIS A 65 22.76 -0.42 -14.61
C HIS A 65 21.72 0.55 -15.16
N SER A 66 22.11 1.77 -15.50
CA SER A 66 21.23 2.78 -16.08
C SER A 66 20.60 2.32 -17.40
N ALA A 67 21.39 1.71 -18.28
CA ALA A 67 20.87 1.16 -19.54
C ALA A 67 19.85 0.03 -19.30
N PHE A 68 20.14 -0.87 -18.35
CA PHE A 68 19.23 -1.93 -17.97
C PHE A 68 17.90 -1.37 -17.43
N MET A 69 17.95 -0.47 -16.43
CA MET A 69 16.76 0.11 -15.81
C MET A 69 15.89 0.88 -16.80
N ARG A 70 16.49 1.68 -17.66
CA ARG A 70 15.80 2.42 -18.71
C ARG A 70 15.09 1.49 -19.71
N SER A 71 15.78 0.45 -20.16
CA SER A 71 15.19 -0.55 -21.07
C SER A 71 14.05 -1.32 -20.43
N ALA A 72 14.23 -1.76 -19.18
CA ALA A 72 13.23 -2.48 -18.42
C ALA A 72 11.98 -1.61 -18.16
N TRP A 73 12.19 -0.35 -17.76
CA TRP A 73 11.13 0.62 -17.53
C TRP A 73 10.35 0.96 -18.79
N ALA A 74 11.04 1.16 -19.92
CA ALA A 74 10.38 1.40 -21.21
C ALA A 74 9.51 0.22 -21.65
N ARG A 75 9.99 -1.03 -21.47
CA ARG A 75 9.18 -2.22 -21.75
C ARG A 75 7.94 -2.31 -20.85
N LEU A 76 8.10 -2.04 -19.55
CA LEU A 76 6.99 -2.07 -18.60
C LEU A 76 5.94 -1.01 -18.93
N ASN A 77 6.37 0.21 -19.24
CA ASN A 77 5.47 1.30 -19.63
C ASN A 77 4.69 0.96 -20.90
N GLY A 78 5.37 0.50 -21.97
CA GLY A 78 4.70 0.20 -23.23
C GLY A 78 3.76 -1.00 -23.16
N ARG A 79 4.07 -1.98 -22.30
CA ARG A 79 3.31 -3.23 -22.18
C ARG A 79 2.17 -3.16 -21.18
N GLN A 80 2.36 -2.43 -20.08
CA GLN A 80 1.50 -2.49 -18.90
C GLN A 80 0.87 -1.15 -18.55
N VAL A 81 1.69 -0.12 -18.34
CA VAL A 81 1.23 1.12 -17.70
C VAL A 81 0.25 1.89 -18.58
N ALA A 82 0.54 2.02 -19.87
CA ALA A 82 -0.33 2.75 -20.81
C ALA A 82 -1.73 2.11 -20.88
N ALA A 83 -1.80 0.77 -21.01
CA ALA A 83 -3.08 0.06 -21.04
C ALA A 83 -3.83 0.14 -19.70
N MET A 84 -3.10 0.03 -18.58
CA MET A 84 -3.66 0.12 -17.23
C MET A 84 -4.22 1.51 -16.94
N THR A 85 -3.52 2.57 -17.31
CA THR A 85 -3.96 3.94 -17.08
C THR A 85 -5.17 4.30 -17.94
N THR A 86 -5.18 3.90 -19.21
CA THR A 86 -6.37 4.08 -20.08
C THR A 86 -7.60 3.37 -19.51
N TRP A 87 -7.44 2.11 -19.07
CA TRP A 87 -8.52 1.34 -18.46
C TRP A 87 -8.99 1.96 -17.14
N ARG A 88 -8.05 2.39 -16.28
CA ARG A 88 -8.37 3.10 -15.03
C ARG A 88 -9.27 4.31 -15.27
N ASP A 89 -8.89 5.14 -16.23
CA ASP A 89 -9.62 6.39 -16.52
C ASP A 89 -11.04 6.13 -17.01
N ALA A 90 -11.25 5.00 -17.73
CA ALA A 90 -12.57 4.59 -18.20
C ALA A 90 -13.42 3.91 -17.10
N GLU A 91 -12.82 3.03 -16.28
CA GLU A 91 -13.56 2.09 -15.44
C GLU A 91 -13.54 2.45 -13.94
N LEU A 92 -12.45 3.01 -13.43
CA LEU A 92 -12.34 3.36 -12.00
C LEU A 92 -12.80 4.79 -11.71
N GLY A 93 -12.74 5.70 -12.68
CA GLY A 93 -13.24 7.05 -12.53
C GLY A 93 -12.79 7.74 -11.24
N LYS A 94 -13.74 7.97 -10.32
CA LYS A 94 -13.51 8.62 -9.02
C LYS A 94 -13.32 7.61 -7.88
N ALA A 95 -12.79 6.41 -8.14
CA ALA A 95 -12.61 5.40 -7.12
C ALA A 95 -11.76 5.90 -5.92
N CYS A 96 -10.87 6.86 -6.15
CA CYS A 96 -10.20 7.58 -5.08
C CYS A 96 -10.34 9.10 -5.32
N PRO A 97 -11.31 9.76 -4.68
CA PRO A 97 -11.47 11.20 -4.80
C PRO A 97 -10.30 11.95 -4.17
N ALA A 98 -10.14 13.23 -4.54
CA ALA A 98 -9.14 14.11 -3.92
C ALA A 98 -9.32 14.11 -2.38
N GLY A 99 -8.21 14.02 -1.64
CA GLY A 99 -8.23 13.84 -0.18
C GLY A 99 -8.53 12.41 0.28
N GLY A 100 -8.79 11.47 -0.65
CA GLY A 100 -9.12 10.09 -0.33
C GLY A 100 -7.93 9.26 0.15
N THR A 101 -8.25 8.16 0.83
CA THR A 101 -7.27 7.19 1.32
C THR A 101 -7.37 5.87 0.55
N LEU A 102 -6.25 5.40 0.03
CA LEU A 102 -6.08 4.06 -0.49
C LEU A 102 -5.56 3.14 0.61
N MET A 103 -6.22 2.01 0.83
CA MET A 103 -5.74 0.93 1.70
C MET A 103 -5.23 -0.24 0.84
N TYR A 104 -3.97 -0.62 1.01
CA TYR A 104 -3.37 -1.75 0.28
C TYR A 104 -2.76 -2.77 1.23
N PRO A 105 -3.54 -3.77 1.68
CA PRO A 105 -3.07 -4.86 2.53
C PRO A 105 -2.18 -5.83 1.76
N PHE A 106 -1.22 -6.43 2.46
CA PHE A 106 -0.30 -7.46 1.92
C PHE A 106 0.46 -7.00 0.68
N SER A 107 0.76 -5.70 0.64
CA SER A 107 1.29 -5.04 -0.56
C SER A 107 2.76 -5.32 -0.80
N GLY A 108 3.55 -5.64 0.26
CA GLY A 108 4.99 -5.51 0.14
C GLY A 108 5.37 -4.13 -0.42
N PRO A 109 6.35 -4.03 -1.31
CA PRO A 109 6.76 -2.75 -1.92
C PRO A 109 5.99 -2.37 -3.18
N ASP A 110 4.83 -2.96 -3.46
CA ASP A 110 4.07 -2.75 -4.71
C ASP A 110 3.35 -1.39 -4.77
N PHE A 111 4.10 -0.32 -4.59
CA PHE A 111 3.63 1.05 -4.69
C PHE A 111 3.18 1.41 -6.12
N LEU A 112 3.88 0.90 -7.14
CA LEU A 112 3.64 1.29 -8.52
C LEU A 112 2.22 0.94 -9.00
N ASN A 113 1.75 -0.28 -8.74
CA ASN A 113 0.39 -0.66 -9.10
C ASN A 113 -0.67 0.15 -8.33
N ALA A 114 -0.43 0.43 -7.04
CA ALA A 114 -1.28 1.30 -6.25
C ALA A 114 -1.39 2.70 -6.87
N TYR A 115 -0.26 3.31 -7.19
CA TYR A 115 -0.24 4.65 -7.76
C TYR A 115 -0.79 4.71 -9.18
N TRP A 116 -0.47 3.75 -10.04
CA TRP A 116 -0.98 3.74 -11.42
C TRP A 116 -2.50 3.64 -11.49
N LEU A 117 -3.12 2.89 -10.58
CA LEU A 117 -4.58 2.76 -10.53
C LEU A 117 -5.25 3.88 -9.74
N PHE A 118 -4.58 4.45 -8.74
CA PHE A 118 -5.18 5.43 -7.82
C PHE A 118 -4.30 6.67 -7.60
N PRO A 119 -3.89 7.38 -8.67
CA PRO A 119 -2.99 8.53 -8.55
C PRO A 119 -3.61 9.71 -7.80
N GLY A 120 -4.95 9.75 -7.66
CA GLY A 120 -5.68 10.81 -6.98
C GLY A 120 -5.77 10.68 -5.46
N CYS A 121 -5.36 9.53 -4.88
CA CYS A 121 -5.37 9.34 -3.43
C CYS A 121 -4.31 10.23 -2.76
N GLU A 122 -4.70 11.00 -1.74
CA GLU A 122 -3.77 11.80 -0.95
C GLU A 122 -2.90 10.91 -0.06
N THR A 123 -3.51 9.89 0.54
CA THR A 123 -2.83 8.96 1.45
C THR A 123 -2.94 7.54 0.94
N ILE A 124 -1.82 6.84 0.87
CA ILE A 124 -1.74 5.41 0.53
C ILE A 124 -1.24 4.68 1.78
N VAL A 125 -2.10 3.86 2.39
CA VAL A 125 -1.74 3.04 3.55
C VAL A 125 -1.46 1.63 3.07
N MET A 126 -0.22 1.19 3.26
CA MET A 126 0.29 -0.11 2.82
C MET A 126 0.81 -0.90 4.01
N PHE A 127 0.67 -2.21 3.99
CA PHE A 127 1.25 -3.05 5.02
C PHE A 127 1.54 -4.48 4.54
N GLY A 128 2.51 -5.10 5.20
CA GLY A 128 2.95 -6.46 4.94
C GLY A 128 3.92 -6.97 6.00
N LEU A 129 4.51 -8.14 5.76
CA LEU A 129 5.52 -8.76 6.64
C LEU A 129 6.92 -8.22 6.40
N GLU A 130 7.15 -7.57 5.28
CA GLU A 130 8.46 -7.09 4.87
C GLU A 130 8.92 -5.94 5.77
N HIS A 131 10.19 -5.97 6.15
CA HIS A 131 10.79 -4.90 6.95
C HIS A 131 10.81 -3.58 6.17
N ILE A 132 10.61 -2.47 6.88
CA ILE A 132 10.74 -1.12 6.32
C ILE A 132 12.12 -0.92 5.73
N GLY A 133 13.17 -1.26 6.49
CA GLY A 133 14.55 -1.05 6.10
C GLY A 133 15.03 0.39 6.32
N GLU A 134 16.05 0.77 5.58
CA GLU A 134 16.75 2.04 5.75
C GLU A 134 16.98 2.72 4.40
N VAL A 135 17.11 4.04 4.41
CA VAL A 135 17.58 4.78 3.25
C VAL A 135 19.06 4.47 3.03
N PRO A 136 19.46 3.93 1.84
CA PRO A 136 20.87 3.62 1.59
C PRO A 136 21.73 4.89 1.66
N ASN A 137 22.81 4.85 2.43
CA ASN A 137 23.74 5.96 2.52
C ASN A 137 24.78 5.92 1.38
N VAL A 138 24.30 6.14 0.16
CA VAL A 138 25.13 6.03 -1.07
C VAL A 138 26.36 6.93 -1.06
N GLY A 139 26.31 8.03 -0.31
CA GLY A 139 27.45 8.95 -0.19
C GLY A 139 28.62 8.42 0.65
N ALA A 140 28.37 7.41 1.49
CA ALA A 140 29.40 6.77 2.30
C ALA A 140 29.81 5.38 1.79
N MET A 141 29.21 4.91 0.70
CA MET A 141 29.51 3.60 0.11
C MET A 141 30.79 3.64 -0.72
N SER A 142 31.56 2.56 -0.65
CA SER A 142 32.65 2.32 -1.59
C SER A 142 32.10 2.03 -3.01
N GLU A 143 32.92 2.15 -4.04
CA GLU A 143 32.52 1.79 -5.41
C GLU A 143 32.03 0.34 -5.49
N ARG A 144 32.69 -0.58 -4.78
CA ARG A 144 32.29 -2.00 -4.68
C ARG A 144 30.88 -2.15 -4.11
N ASP A 145 30.55 -1.38 -3.05
CA ASP A 145 29.25 -1.42 -2.40
C ASP A 145 28.15 -0.85 -3.32
N LEU A 146 28.47 0.20 -4.07
CA LEU A 146 27.55 0.78 -5.06
C LEU A 146 27.30 -0.18 -6.22
N VAL A 147 28.32 -0.90 -6.71
CA VAL A 147 28.15 -1.98 -7.70
C VAL A 147 27.21 -3.06 -7.15
N GLN A 148 27.43 -3.48 -5.89
CA GLN A 148 26.56 -4.47 -5.26
C GLN A 148 25.14 -3.97 -5.07
N LEU A 149 24.94 -2.72 -4.62
CA LEU A 149 23.62 -2.08 -4.50
C LEU A 149 22.85 -2.12 -5.81
N THR A 150 23.48 -1.69 -6.91
CA THR A 150 22.83 -1.68 -8.23
C THR A 150 22.49 -3.08 -8.74
N ALA A 151 23.31 -4.09 -8.44
CA ALA A 151 23.02 -5.49 -8.74
C ALA A 151 21.82 -6.00 -7.92
N ASP A 152 21.78 -5.69 -6.63
CA ASP A 152 20.68 -6.06 -5.74
C ASP A 152 19.36 -5.41 -6.16
N VAL A 153 19.39 -4.14 -6.57
CA VAL A 153 18.23 -3.42 -7.13
C VAL A 153 17.70 -4.13 -8.38
N ARG A 154 18.58 -4.46 -9.35
CA ARG A 154 18.15 -5.18 -10.56
C ARG A 154 17.49 -6.52 -10.22
N LYS A 155 18.06 -7.26 -9.28
CA LYS A 155 17.54 -8.55 -8.83
C LYS A 155 16.19 -8.40 -8.11
N ALA A 156 16.05 -7.41 -7.22
CA ALA A 156 14.80 -7.16 -6.49
C ALA A 156 13.65 -6.76 -7.43
N MET A 157 13.96 -5.98 -8.47
CA MET A 157 12.96 -5.52 -9.44
C MET A 157 12.64 -6.54 -10.54
N SER A 158 13.43 -7.60 -10.74
CA SER A 158 13.26 -8.52 -11.86
C SER A 158 11.87 -9.14 -11.92
N ASN A 159 11.37 -9.68 -10.80
CA ASN A 159 10.04 -10.29 -10.76
C ASN A 159 8.92 -9.28 -11.07
N PHE A 160 9.05 -8.06 -10.55
CA PHE A 160 8.09 -7.00 -10.82
C PHE A 160 8.09 -6.58 -12.30
N ILE A 161 9.28 -6.39 -12.88
CA ILE A 161 9.44 -6.02 -14.29
C ILE A 161 8.85 -7.10 -15.20
N ASP A 162 9.08 -8.39 -14.87
CA ASP A 162 8.67 -9.50 -15.72
C ASP A 162 7.21 -9.94 -15.49
N ARG A 163 6.73 -9.88 -14.25
CA ARG A 163 5.46 -10.50 -13.83
C ARG A 163 4.44 -9.53 -13.23
N ASN A 164 4.83 -8.27 -13.04
CA ASN A 164 4.00 -7.23 -12.40
C ASN A 164 3.54 -7.57 -10.96
N TYR A 165 4.29 -8.43 -10.25
CA TYR A 165 4.11 -8.65 -8.81
C TYR A 165 5.41 -9.07 -8.15
N PHE A 166 5.49 -8.91 -6.84
CA PHE A 166 6.60 -9.35 -6.02
C PHE A 166 6.32 -10.75 -5.45
N ILE A 167 7.35 -11.58 -5.34
CA ILE A 167 7.26 -12.91 -4.75
C ILE A 167 7.82 -12.84 -3.34
N THR A 168 6.99 -13.08 -2.31
CA THR A 168 7.35 -12.94 -0.88
C THR A 168 8.64 -13.67 -0.50
N ASP A 169 8.80 -14.94 -0.88
CA ASP A 169 10.01 -15.71 -0.58
C ASP A 169 11.26 -15.13 -1.26
N SER A 170 11.12 -14.60 -2.47
CA SER A 170 12.20 -13.92 -3.17
C SER A 170 12.55 -12.61 -2.48
N MET A 171 11.54 -11.83 -2.10
CA MET A 171 11.68 -10.57 -1.38
C MET A 171 12.36 -10.75 -0.02
N ALA A 172 11.98 -11.78 0.73
CA ALA A 172 12.59 -12.08 2.02
C ALA A 172 14.12 -12.27 1.93
N ARG A 173 14.62 -12.71 0.77
CA ARG A 173 16.07 -12.84 0.51
C ARG A 173 16.65 -11.57 -0.13
N GLN A 174 15.96 -10.99 -1.10
CA GLN A 174 16.47 -9.88 -1.91
C GLN A 174 16.52 -8.55 -1.15
N LEU A 175 15.64 -8.36 -0.16
CA LEU A 175 15.59 -7.16 0.69
C LEU A 175 16.32 -7.32 2.03
N ARG A 176 17.21 -8.31 2.15
CA ARG A 176 18.07 -8.54 3.31
C ARG A 176 19.55 -8.58 2.96
N THR A 177 19.92 -8.01 1.83
CA THR A 177 21.32 -7.89 1.45
C THR A 177 22.02 -6.84 2.30
N SER A 178 23.34 -6.77 2.23
CA SER A 178 24.11 -5.76 2.96
C SER A 178 23.81 -4.34 2.50
N GLN A 179 23.42 -4.16 1.23
CA GLN A 179 23.25 -2.84 0.60
C GLN A 179 21.79 -2.48 0.36
N LEU A 180 20.90 -3.47 0.16
CA LEU A 180 19.47 -3.27 -0.05
C LEU A 180 18.68 -3.88 1.10
N ARG A 181 18.23 -3.05 2.04
CA ARG A 181 17.51 -3.49 3.24
C ARG A 181 16.09 -2.96 3.26
N GLY A 182 15.13 -3.88 3.25
CA GLY A 182 13.71 -3.59 3.38
C GLY A 182 13.05 -2.96 2.15
N VAL A 183 11.80 -2.56 2.33
CA VAL A 183 10.95 -2.05 1.23
C VAL A 183 11.18 -0.57 0.91
N LEU A 184 11.70 0.21 1.86
CA LEU A 184 11.89 1.64 1.71
C LEU A 184 12.73 2.03 0.48
N PRO A 185 13.89 1.38 0.20
CA PRO A 185 14.65 1.65 -1.01
C PRO A 185 13.86 1.37 -2.30
N VAL A 186 12.96 0.36 -2.29
CA VAL A 186 12.12 0.02 -3.45
C VAL A 186 11.03 1.06 -3.66
N PHE A 187 10.44 1.61 -2.60
CA PHE A 187 9.52 2.75 -2.71
C PHE A 187 10.22 3.96 -3.32
N MET A 188 11.40 4.33 -2.79
CA MET A 188 12.18 5.46 -3.29
C MET A 188 12.54 5.30 -4.78
N LEU A 189 13.02 4.11 -5.16
CA LEU A 189 13.30 3.73 -6.54
C LEU A 189 12.05 3.89 -7.43
N SER A 190 10.91 3.38 -6.98
CA SER A 190 9.65 3.41 -7.72
C SER A 190 9.14 4.82 -7.93
N MET A 191 9.28 5.67 -6.91
CA MET A 191 8.94 7.10 -6.99
C MET A 191 9.84 7.82 -8.00
N ALA A 192 11.16 7.58 -7.95
CA ALA A 192 12.10 8.17 -8.91
C ALA A 192 11.81 7.74 -10.35
N LEU A 193 11.57 6.44 -10.61
CA LEU A 193 11.18 5.92 -11.93
C LEU A 193 9.87 6.53 -12.45
N SER A 194 9.00 6.98 -11.55
CA SER A 194 7.74 7.66 -11.89
C SER A 194 7.87 9.18 -12.00
N GLY A 195 9.09 9.73 -11.90
CA GLY A 195 9.36 11.17 -11.96
C GLY A 195 8.87 11.96 -10.75
N MET A 196 8.66 11.29 -9.61
CA MET A 196 8.21 11.93 -8.37
C MET A 196 9.39 12.49 -7.59
N GLU A 197 9.14 13.59 -6.86
CA GLU A 197 10.06 14.14 -5.87
C GLU A 197 9.72 13.56 -4.50
N ILE A 198 10.70 12.95 -3.81
CA ILE A 198 10.57 12.54 -2.41
C ILE A 198 10.79 13.78 -1.55
N VAL A 199 9.78 14.16 -0.79
CA VAL A 199 9.81 15.35 0.09
C VAL A 199 10.44 14.99 1.44
N SER A 200 9.95 13.92 2.07
CA SER A 200 10.46 13.48 3.37
C SER A 200 10.27 11.98 3.59
N VAL A 201 11.06 11.43 4.51
CA VAL A 201 10.91 10.08 5.05
C VAL A 201 11.04 10.17 6.56
N ALA A 202 10.02 9.75 7.29
CA ALA A 202 9.99 9.81 8.73
C ALA A 202 9.39 8.54 9.35
N PRO A 203 9.83 8.14 10.57
CA PRO A 203 9.14 7.10 11.33
C PRO A 203 7.66 7.47 11.51
N LEU A 204 6.78 6.46 11.44
CA LEU A 204 5.36 6.60 11.73
C LEU A 204 5.04 5.80 12.98
N GLU A 205 4.66 6.50 14.04
CA GLU A 205 4.27 5.90 15.30
C GLU A 205 2.76 6.10 15.52
N LEU A 206 2.07 5.03 15.89
CA LEU A 206 0.67 5.11 16.33
C LEU A 206 0.65 5.21 17.85
N ALA A 207 -0.30 5.98 18.38
CA ALA A 207 -0.51 6.06 19.82
C ALA A 207 -0.80 4.64 20.37
N PRO A 208 -0.03 4.16 21.34
CA PRO A 208 -0.22 2.81 21.86
C PRO A 208 -1.57 2.72 22.57
N LEU A 209 -2.27 1.61 22.34
CA LEU A 209 -3.48 1.26 23.10
C LEU A 209 -3.13 0.33 24.26
N PRO A 210 -3.99 0.28 25.31
CA PRO A 210 -3.84 -0.71 26.37
C PRO A 210 -3.80 -2.13 25.77
N ARG A 211 -2.82 -2.91 26.20
CA ARG A 211 -2.58 -4.29 25.77
C ARG A 211 -2.60 -5.20 26.99
N GLU A 212 -2.92 -6.46 26.77
CA GLU A 212 -2.61 -7.50 27.75
C GLU A 212 -1.07 -7.55 27.91
N THR A 213 -0.62 -7.62 29.16
CA THR A 213 0.81 -7.76 29.44
C THR A 213 1.32 -9.04 28.78
N PRO A 214 2.39 -9.01 27.97
CA PRO A 214 2.95 -10.22 27.42
C PRO A 214 3.28 -11.21 28.53
N ALA A 215 3.16 -12.50 28.24
CA ALA A 215 3.60 -13.53 29.18
C ALA A 215 5.05 -13.26 29.61
N GLU A 216 5.37 -13.59 30.87
CA GLU A 216 6.67 -13.33 31.49
C GLU A 216 7.83 -13.79 30.56
N GLY A 217 8.76 -12.91 30.24
CA GLY A 217 9.88 -13.16 29.33
C GLY A 217 9.63 -12.90 27.84
N GLN A 218 8.40 -12.51 27.42
CA GLN A 218 8.17 -12.10 26.03
C GLN A 218 8.37 -10.58 25.85
N PRO A 219 9.20 -10.15 24.88
CA PRO A 219 9.38 -8.72 24.63
C PRO A 219 8.10 -8.09 24.06
N MET A 220 7.78 -6.89 24.55
CA MET A 220 6.74 -6.07 23.91
C MET A 220 7.12 -5.79 22.46
N ARG A 221 6.28 -6.20 21.51
CA ARG A 221 6.48 -5.90 20.10
C ARG A 221 5.99 -4.49 19.82
N GLN A 222 6.84 -3.66 19.26
CA GLN A 222 6.48 -2.32 18.81
C GLN A 222 6.09 -2.36 17.35
N LEU A 223 4.94 -1.76 16.99
CA LEU A 223 4.55 -1.56 15.62
C LEU A 223 5.56 -0.63 14.93
N LYS A 224 6.08 -1.06 13.79
CA LYS A 224 7.00 -0.25 12.99
C LYS A 224 6.27 0.31 11.79
N GLY A 225 6.31 1.61 11.63
CA GLY A 225 5.75 2.33 10.49
C GLY A 225 6.74 3.35 9.93
N VAL A 226 6.53 3.74 8.69
CA VAL A 226 7.23 4.82 8.00
C VAL A 226 6.23 5.61 7.16
N THR A 227 6.37 6.93 7.18
CA THR A 227 5.71 7.84 6.25
C THR A 227 6.73 8.33 5.22
N ILE A 228 6.36 8.25 3.95
CA ILE A 228 7.10 8.85 2.84
C ILE A 228 6.18 9.90 2.23
N GLU A 229 6.58 11.16 2.29
CA GLU A 229 5.91 12.21 1.54
C GLU A 229 6.58 12.37 0.19
N PHE A 230 5.76 12.48 -0.84
CA PHE A 230 6.24 12.65 -2.21
C PHE A 230 5.36 13.61 -2.98
N ARG A 231 5.89 14.21 -4.02
CA ARG A 231 5.16 15.08 -4.95
C ARG A 231 5.19 14.47 -6.33
N ALA A 232 4.00 14.23 -6.89
CA ALA A 232 3.86 13.77 -8.26
C ALA A 232 4.22 14.87 -9.26
N PRO A 233 4.63 14.53 -10.49
CA PRO A 233 4.91 15.51 -11.52
C PRO A 233 3.74 16.48 -11.74
N GLY A 234 4.00 17.78 -11.60
CA GLY A 234 3.00 18.84 -11.77
C GLY A 234 2.02 19.01 -10.61
N ALA A 235 2.10 18.21 -9.55
CA ALA A 235 1.23 18.35 -8.39
C ALA A 235 1.69 19.50 -7.47
N ALA A 236 0.73 20.34 -7.01
CA ALA A 236 1.01 21.41 -6.06
C ALA A 236 1.16 20.89 -4.63
N ALA A 237 0.35 19.93 -4.22
CA ALA A 237 0.37 19.34 -2.89
C ALA A 237 1.11 17.99 -2.85
N PRO A 238 1.81 17.67 -1.76
CA PRO A 238 2.38 16.35 -1.58
C PRO A 238 1.30 15.30 -1.28
N GLN A 239 1.59 14.07 -1.66
CA GLN A 239 0.89 12.86 -1.28
C GLN A 239 1.77 12.07 -0.30
N ARG A 240 1.21 11.06 0.36
CA ARG A 240 1.98 10.25 1.32
C ARG A 240 1.72 8.76 1.19
N VAL A 241 2.77 7.99 1.45
CA VAL A 241 2.68 6.55 1.69
C VAL A 241 2.97 6.30 3.17
N ASN A 242 2.05 5.64 3.85
CA ASN A 242 2.23 5.10 5.18
C ASN A 242 2.40 3.59 5.06
N TYR A 243 3.59 3.08 5.34
CA TYR A 243 3.85 1.64 5.31
C TYR A 243 4.09 1.10 6.72
N PHE A 244 3.47 -0.05 7.04
CA PHE A 244 3.63 -0.75 8.31
C PHE A 244 4.16 -2.17 8.10
N THR A 245 5.16 -2.56 8.89
CA THR A 245 5.56 -3.96 9.04
C THR A 245 4.68 -4.60 10.10
N VAL A 246 3.74 -5.46 9.69
CA VAL A 246 2.79 -6.07 10.62
C VAL A 246 2.41 -7.49 10.15
N ASP A 247 2.38 -8.43 11.09
CA ASP A 247 1.70 -9.71 10.89
C ASP A 247 0.19 -9.47 11.07
N ALA A 248 -0.53 -9.44 9.95
CA ALA A 248 -1.96 -9.16 9.92
C ALA A 248 -2.84 -10.40 10.20
N ALA A 249 -2.25 -11.56 10.54
CA ALA A 249 -3.02 -12.68 11.08
C ALA A 249 -3.62 -12.30 12.45
N ASP A 250 -4.74 -12.89 12.81
CA ASP A 250 -5.48 -12.57 14.05
C ASP A 250 -4.56 -12.65 15.30
N ARG A 251 -3.69 -13.66 15.37
CA ARG A 251 -2.68 -13.80 16.43
C ARG A 251 -1.59 -12.72 16.38
N GLY A 252 -1.22 -12.26 15.19
CA GLY A 252 -0.24 -11.19 15.00
C GLY A 252 -0.82 -9.85 15.43
N LEU A 253 -2.06 -9.57 15.02
CA LEU A 253 -2.77 -8.34 15.37
C LEU A 253 -3.05 -8.17 16.86
N ALA A 254 -3.13 -9.26 17.62
CA ALA A 254 -3.24 -9.20 19.08
C ALA A 254 -2.06 -8.45 19.74
N HIS A 255 -0.90 -8.38 19.06
CA HIS A 255 0.24 -7.60 19.52
C HIS A 255 0.18 -6.11 19.12
N TYR A 256 -0.75 -5.72 18.23
CA TYR A 256 -0.82 -4.37 17.65
C TYR A 256 -2.28 -3.87 17.59
N PRO A 257 -3.00 -3.77 18.74
CA PRO A 257 -4.40 -3.32 18.75
C PRO A 257 -4.55 -1.90 18.18
N GLU A 258 -3.53 -1.05 18.32
CA GLU A 258 -3.47 0.29 17.76
C GLU A 258 -3.55 0.29 16.23
N PHE A 259 -3.05 -0.77 15.57
CA PHE A 259 -3.10 -0.86 14.11
C PHE A 259 -4.52 -1.08 13.59
N LEU A 260 -5.28 -1.98 14.21
CA LEU A 260 -6.70 -2.18 13.85
C LEU A 260 -7.53 -0.94 14.16
N ALA A 261 -7.27 -0.27 15.29
CA ALA A 261 -7.91 0.99 15.63
C ALA A 261 -7.60 2.06 14.58
N TYR A 262 -6.35 2.19 14.18
CA TYR A 262 -5.94 3.12 13.11
C TYR A 262 -6.68 2.83 11.80
N ILE A 263 -6.73 1.57 11.33
CA ILE A 263 -7.49 1.22 10.11
C ILE A 263 -8.94 1.71 10.23
N ARG A 264 -9.60 1.49 11.36
CA ARG A 264 -11.01 1.89 11.55
C ARG A 264 -11.24 3.40 11.52
N THR A 265 -10.21 4.21 11.74
CA THR A 265 -10.31 5.68 11.62
C THR A 265 -10.21 6.20 10.20
N LEU A 266 -9.77 5.38 9.24
CA LEU A 266 -9.46 5.83 7.89
C LEU A 266 -10.64 5.89 6.92
N GLY A 267 -11.79 5.32 7.29
CA GLY A 267 -12.94 5.19 6.38
C GLY A 267 -13.64 6.51 6.04
N PRO A 268 -14.37 6.55 4.90
CA PRO A 268 -14.43 5.51 3.88
C PRO A 268 -13.19 5.48 3.00
N THR A 269 -12.61 4.29 2.79
CA THR A 269 -11.41 4.10 1.96
C THR A 269 -11.74 3.47 0.61
N THR A 270 -10.81 3.65 -0.35
CA THR A 270 -10.66 2.72 -1.45
C THR A 270 -9.69 1.62 -1.01
N THR A 271 -10.10 0.36 -1.09
CA THR A 271 -9.24 -0.77 -0.73
C THR A 271 -8.80 -1.48 -2.01
N PHE A 272 -7.49 -1.61 -2.18
CA PHE A 272 -6.86 -2.27 -3.32
C PHE A 272 -6.17 -3.54 -2.85
N ILE A 273 -6.48 -4.69 -3.46
CA ILE A 273 -5.91 -5.98 -3.07
C ILE A 273 -5.46 -6.72 -4.34
N LYS A 274 -4.18 -7.03 -4.41
CA LYS A 274 -3.59 -7.68 -5.57
C LYS A 274 -2.56 -8.70 -5.13
N SER A 275 -2.65 -9.91 -5.67
CA SER A 275 -1.65 -10.98 -5.43
C SER A 275 -1.43 -11.25 -3.92
N ALA A 276 -2.50 -11.26 -3.13
CA ALA A 276 -2.48 -11.32 -1.67
C ALA A 276 -2.44 -12.76 -1.10
N SER A 277 -1.95 -13.72 -1.88
CA SER A 277 -1.80 -15.14 -1.46
C SER A 277 -3.05 -15.75 -0.83
N TYR A 278 -4.25 -15.24 -1.19
CA TYR A 278 -5.54 -15.67 -0.66
C TYR A 278 -5.68 -15.57 0.88
N LEU A 279 -4.84 -14.76 1.53
CA LEU A 279 -4.80 -14.64 2.98
C LEU A 279 -6.15 -14.20 3.56
N LEU A 280 -6.83 -13.26 2.90
CA LEU A 280 -8.16 -12.81 3.34
C LEU A 280 -9.27 -13.86 3.18
N GLN A 281 -9.00 -15.00 2.56
CA GLN A 281 -9.92 -16.12 2.49
C GLN A 281 -9.72 -17.12 3.64
N ASN A 282 -8.60 -16.98 4.37
CA ASN A 282 -8.26 -17.84 5.49
C ASN A 282 -8.91 -17.34 6.80
N ASN A 283 -9.25 -18.29 7.67
CA ASN A 283 -9.84 -18.01 8.98
C ASN A 283 -8.88 -17.35 9.98
N GLU A 284 -7.58 -17.37 9.71
CA GLU A 284 -6.58 -16.69 10.54
C GLU A 284 -6.51 -15.16 10.28
N PHE A 285 -7.22 -14.62 9.28
CA PHE A 285 -7.22 -13.21 8.90
C PHE A 285 -8.61 -12.56 9.03
N ARG A 286 -9.44 -13.02 9.99
CA ARG A 286 -10.82 -12.53 10.15
C ARG A 286 -10.87 -11.08 10.60
N GLN A 287 -9.99 -10.66 11.52
CA GLN A 287 -10.03 -9.32 12.09
C GLN A 287 -9.66 -8.26 11.05
N VAL A 288 -8.57 -8.46 10.32
CA VAL A 288 -8.17 -7.53 9.26
C VAL A 288 -9.19 -7.51 8.12
N ARG A 289 -9.72 -8.67 7.72
CA ARG A 289 -10.78 -8.75 6.71
C ARG A 289 -12.04 -7.99 7.13
N ALA A 290 -12.49 -8.15 8.37
CA ALA A 290 -13.64 -7.41 8.90
C ALA A 290 -13.37 -5.91 8.89
N ALA A 291 -12.21 -5.47 9.39
CA ALA A 291 -11.84 -4.05 9.39
C ALA A 291 -11.81 -3.45 7.98
N LEU A 292 -11.22 -4.16 7.02
CA LEU A 292 -11.21 -3.71 5.62
C LEU A 292 -12.62 -3.59 5.03
N LEU A 293 -13.48 -4.60 5.27
CA LEU A 293 -14.87 -4.55 4.84
C LEU A 293 -15.65 -3.39 5.49
N ASP A 294 -15.39 -3.09 6.75
CA ASP A 294 -16.08 -2.02 7.48
C ASP A 294 -15.72 -0.63 6.94
N VAL A 295 -14.44 -0.38 6.65
CA VAL A 295 -13.97 0.95 6.24
C VAL A 295 -14.04 1.20 4.74
N SER A 296 -14.17 0.15 3.92
CA SER A 296 -14.13 0.31 2.47
C SER A 296 -15.44 0.88 1.90
N GLY A 297 -15.34 1.96 1.16
CA GLY A 297 -16.39 2.43 0.25
C GLY A 297 -16.30 1.77 -1.13
N VAL A 298 -15.07 1.48 -1.56
CA VAL A 298 -14.76 0.77 -2.81
C VAL A 298 -13.70 -0.29 -2.53
N ILE A 299 -13.87 -1.48 -3.11
CA ILE A 299 -12.84 -2.53 -3.11
C ILE A 299 -12.51 -2.85 -4.57
N VAL A 300 -11.23 -2.76 -4.90
CA VAL A 300 -10.68 -3.16 -6.21
C VAL A 300 -9.69 -4.29 -5.96
N GLN A 301 -9.97 -5.48 -6.47
CA GLN A 301 -9.17 -6.65 -6.14
C GLN A 301 -9.10 -7.66 -7.28
N ASP A 302 -8.07 -8.52 -7.24
CA ASP A 302 -8.11 -9.79 -7.97
C ASP A 302 -8.81 -10.88 -7.14
N ASP A 303 -8.83 -12.11 -7.64
CA ASP A 303 -9.44 -13.25 -6.94
C ASP A 303 -8.73 -13.65 -5.64
N THR A 304 -7.57 -13.08 -5.34
CA THR A 304 -6.81 -13.36 -4.11
C THR A 304 -7.29 -12.55 -2.90
N GLY A 305 -8.17 -11.58 -3.12
CA GLY A 305 -8.68 -10.68 -2.09
C GLY A 305 -9.77 -11.29 -1.20
N VAL A 306 -10.69 -10.43 -0.78
CA VAL A 306 -11.86 -10.82 0.02
C VAL A 306 -12.68 -11.85 -0.76
N PRO A 307 -13.20 -12.93 -0.10
CA PRO A 307 -14.05 -13.91 -0.78
C PRO A 307 -15.22 -13.24 -1.51
N TYR A 308 -15.45 -13.60 -2.77
CA TYR A 308 -16.53 -13.05 -3.59
C TYR A 308 -17.90 -13.17 -2.90
N ALA A 309 -18.17 -14.27 -2.21
CA ALA A 309 -19.39 -14.49 -1.45
C ALA A 309 -19.64 -13.45 -0.33
N MET A 310 -18.62 -12.71 0.10
CA MET A 310 -18.77 -11.61 1.07
C MET A 310 -19.13 -10.28 0.39
N LEU A 311 -18.92 -10.17 -0.91
CA LEU A 311 -19.27 -9.00 -1.71
C LEU A 311 -20.60 -9.19 -2.42
N GLU A 312 -20.91 -10.41 -2.86
CA GLU A 312 -22.17 -10.75 -3.52
C GLU A 312 -23.35 -10.54 -2.57
N ASN A 313 -24.34 -9.77 -2.99
CA ASN A 313 -25.61 -9.56 -2.27
C ASN A 313 -25.51 -8.99 -0.83
N ARG A 314 -24.40 -8.33 -0.48
CA ARG A 314 -24.17 -7.80 0.87
C ARG A 314 -23.99 -6.28 0.92
N GLY A 315 -24.79 -5.54 0.15
CA GLY A 315 -24.67 -4.07 0.10
C GLY A 315 -23.50 -3.61 -0.78
N TRP A 316 -23.08 -4.44 -1.73
CA TRP A 316 -22.07 -4.10 -2.73
C TRP A 316 -22.65 -4.25 -4.14
N LYS A 317 -22.36 -3.29 -5.00
CA LYS A 317 -22.51 -3.40 -6.44
C LYS A 317 -21.21 -3.88 -7.01
N VAL A 318 -21.22 -5.08 -7.62
CA VAL A 318 -20.00 -5.73 -8.10
C VAL A 318 -19.95 -5.67 -9.62
N HIS A 319 -18.81 -5.22 -10.15
CA HIS A 319 -18.45 -5.24 -11.56
C HIS A 319 -17.24 -6.16 -11.76
N LEU A 320 -17.31 -7.02 -12.74
CA LEU A 320 -16.23 -7.97 -13.08
C LEU A 320 -15.54 -7.52 -14.36
N HIS A 321 -14.21 -7.66 -14.38
CA HIS A 321 -13.38 -7.37 -15.55
C HIS A 321 -12.37 -8.49 -15.76
N GLY A 322 -12.07 -8.80 -17.01
CA GLY A 322 -11.11 -9.84 -17.36
C GLY A 322 -11.68 -11.25 -17.35
N ARG A 323 -10.87 -12.22 -16.98
CA ARG A 323 -11.24 -13.64 -17.01
C ARG A 323 -10.81 -14.34 -15.72
N TYR A 324 -11.71 -15.06 -15.08
CA TYR A 324 -11.40 -15.87 -13.92
C TYR A 324 -11.15 -17.33 -14.30
N GLY A 325 -9.98 -17.83 -13.96
CA GLY A 325 -9.57 -19.22 -14.14
C GLY A 325 -9.34 -19.93 -12.79
N ARG A 326 -8.74 -21.11 -12.85
CA ARG A 326 -8.29 -21.76 -11.60
C ARG A 326 -7.09 -21.02 -11.02
N PRO A 327 -7.00 -20.87 -9.68
CA PRO A 327 -5.80 -20.38 -9.03
C PRO A 327 -4.56 -21.15 -9.46
N ILE A 328 -3.39 -20.51 -9.37
CA ILE A 328 -2.11 -21.18 -9.65
C ILE A 328 -1.91 -22.36 -8.68
N PRO A 329 -1.12 -23.39 -9.06
CA PRO A 329 -1.03 -24.66 -8.32
C PRO A 329 -0.83 -24.55 -6.81
N PRO A 330 0.00 -23.64 -6.27
CA PRO A 330 0.15 -23.49 -4.81
C PRO A 330 -1.14 -23.10 -4.07
N PHE A 331 -2.12 -22.52 -4.79
CA PHE A 331 -3.39 -22.03 -4.22
C PHE A 331 -4.63 -22.71 -4.81
N GLY A 332 -4.49 -23.91 -5.38
CA GLY A 332 -5.59 -24.60 -6.06
C GLY A 332 -6.86 -24.78 -5.22
N GLY A 333 -6.73 -24.90 -3.89
CA GLY A 333 -7.86 -24.98 -2.95
C GLY A 333 -8.65 -23.68 -2.77
N ALA A 334 -8.13 -22.53 -3.23
CA ALA A 334 -8.80 -21.22 -3.11
C ALA A 334 -9.78 -20.93 -4.28
N PHE A 335 -10.12 -21.92 -5.09
CA PHE A 335 -11.07 -21.75 -6.21
C PHE A 335 -12.47 -21.37 -5.71
N GLN A 336 -12.99 -20.24 -6.19
CA GLN A 336 -14.29 -19.71 -5.79
C GLN A 336 -15.37 -20.06 -6.82
N VAL A 337 -16.21 -21.06 -6.51
CA VAL A 337 -17.27 -21.53 -7.41
C VAL A 337 -18.27 -20.42 -7.75
N GLY A 338 -18.67 -19.60 -6.75
CA GLY A 338 -19.57 -18.44 -6.96
C GLY A 338 -18.99 -17.42 -7.94
N LEU A 339 -17.72 -17.05 -7.76
CA LEU A 339 -17.02 -16.15 -8.65
C LEU A 339 -16.93 -16.71 -10.08
N SER A 340 -16.63 -18.00 -10.23
CA SER A 340 -16.60 -18.65 -11.54
C SER A 340 -17.96 -18.62 -12.26
N ARG A 341 -19.06 -18.81 -11.52
CA ARG A 341 -20.41 -18.68 -12.07
C ARG A 341 -20.70 -17.25 -12.51
N ALA A 342 -20.34 -16.25 -11.70
CA ALA A 342 -20.54 -14.85 -12.01
C ALA A 342 -19.78 -14.43 -13.28
N TYR A 343 -18.52 -14.84 -13.44
CA TYR A 343 -17.74 -14.57 -14.66
C TYR A 343 -18.35 -15.24 -15.90
N LYS A 344 -18.88 -16.46 -15.77
CA LYS A 344 -19.56 -17.15 -16.87
C LYS A 344 -20.89 -16.50 -17.25
N ALA A 345 -21.59 -15.92 -16.29
CA ALA A 345 -22.88 -15.28 -16.53
C ALA A 345 -22.74 -13.87 -17.12
N GLN A 346 -21.70 -13.14 -16.73
CA GLN A 346 -21.50 -11.74 -17.16
C GLN A 346 -20.61 -11.61 -18.40
N GLU A 347 -19.75 -12.61 -18.66
CA GLU A 347 -18.80 -12.63 -19.79
C GLU A 347 -18.05 -11.30 -19.99
N PRO A 348 -17.39 -10.77 -18.95
CA PRO A 348 -16.78 -9.45 -19.03
C PRO A 348 -15.63 -9.41 -20.04
N ALA A 349 -15.37 -8.21 -20.59
CA ALA A 349 -14.27 -8.00 -21.52
C ALA A 349 -12.92 -8.34 -20.86
N PRO A 350 -11.96 -8.92 -21.60
CA PRO A 350 -10.61 -9.17 -21.12
C PRO A 350 -9.94 -7.88 -20.66
N LEU A 351 -9.13 -7.95 -19.58
CA LEU A 351 -8.29 -6.84 -19.18
C LEU A 351 -7.21 -6.59 -20.25
N PRO A 352 -6.95 -5.32 -20.63
CA PRO A 352 -5.92 -5.01 -21.61
C PRO A 352 -4.50 -5.04 -21.04
N PHE A 353 -4.34 -5.44 -19.77
CA PHE A 353 -3.07 -5.53 -19.05
C PHE A 353 -3.04 -6.77 -18.15
N THR A 354 -1.85 -7.17 -17.71
CA THR A 354 -1.68 -8.30 -16.78
C THR A 354 -1.94 -7.87 -15.33
N PHE A 355 -2.67 -8.71 -14.58
CA PHE A 355 -3.04 -8.42 -13.20
C PHE A 355 -3.17 -9.70 -12.37
N GLY A 356 -2.65 -9.68 -11.14
CA GLY A 356 -2.74 -10.82 -10.24
C GLY A 356 -1.85 -12.01 -10.64
N TYR A 357 -2.14 -13.18 -10.04
CA TYR A 357 -1.37 -14.41 -10.28
C TYR A 357 -1.82 -15.21 -11.51
N GLN A 358 -2.98 -14.91 -12.07
CA GLN A 358 -3.58 -15.76 -13.09
C GLN A 358 -3.09 -15.50 -14.52
N TYR A 359 -2.15 -14.62 -14.71
CA TYR A 359 -1.56 -14.49 -16.01
C TYR A 359 -0.39 -15.48 -16.20
N HIS A 360 -0.32 -16.12 -17.38
CA HIS A 360 0.76 -17.04 -17.72
C HIS A 360 1.75 -16.46 -18.71
N ASP A 361 1.29 -15.65 -19.63
CA ASP A 361 2.13 -14.80 -20.48
C ASP A 361 1.34 -13.54 -20.90
N PHE A 362 2.05 -12.57 -21.48
CA PHE A 362 1.45 -11.30 -21.91
C PHE A 362 0.46 -11.44 -23.09
N ARG A 363 0.35 -12.61 -23.69
CA ARG A 363 -0.59 -12.92 -24.77
C ARG A 363 -1.86 -13.56 -24.26
N ASP A 364 -1.83 -14.17 -23.08
CA ASP A 364 -2.99 -14.80 -22.44
C ASP A 364 -3.43 -14.00 -21.23
N THR A 365 -4.35 -13.09 -21.46
CA THR A 365 -4.91 -12.21 -20.41
C THR A 365 -5.96 -12.97 -19.58
N ARG A 366 -5.54 -13.96 -18.79
CA ARG A 366 -6.40 -14.61 -17.78
C ARG A 366 -6.48 -13.78 -16.50
N SER A 367 -6.01 -12.57 -16.53
CA SER A 367 -6.13 -11.63 -15.40
C SER A 367 -7.60 -11.35 -15.10
N ASN A 368 -7.93 -11.31 -13.84
CA ASN A 368 -9.25 -10.94 -13.35
C ASN A 368 -9.16 -9.72 -12.45
N LEU A 369 -10.22 -8.93 -12.41
CA LEU A 369 -10.35 -7.80 -11.53
C LEU A 369 -11.82 -7.61 -11.15
N ILE A 370 -12.06 -7.39 -9.88
CA ILE A 370 -13.37 -7.21 -9.25
C ILE A 370 -13.41 -5.79 -8.69
N VAL A 371 -14.37 -4.99 -9.12
CA VAL A 371 -14.67 -3.69 -8.55
C VAL A 371 -15.97 -3.80 -7.77
N ALA A 372 -15.91 -3.67 -6.45
CA ALA A 372 -17.07 -3.66 -5.58
C ALA A 372 -17.26 -2.28 -4.97
N GLN A 373 -18.41 -1.66 -5.21
CA GLN A 373 -18.79 -0.36 -4.67
C GLN A 373 -19.89 -0.54 -3.64
N ARG A 374 -19.76 0.08 -2.48
CA ARG A 374 -20.79 -0.01 -1.44
C ARG A 374 -22.05 0.70 -1.91
N THR A 375 -23.20 0.01 -1.85
CA THR A 375 -24.51 0.58 -2.18
C THR A 375 -25.10 1.25 -0.94
N GLY A 376 -25.43 2.54 -1.07
CA GLY A 376 -25.90 3.37 0.03
C GLY A 376 -24.71 4.02 0.73
N ALA A 377 -24.41 5.25 0.33
CA ALA A 377 -23.52 6.14 1.05
C ALA A 377 -24.16 6.57 2.39
N GLY A 378 -24.34 5.61 3.30
CA GLY A 378 -24.52 5.89 4.71
C GLY A 378 -23.16 6.24 5.27
N VAL A 379 -22.99 7.48 5.71
CA VAL A 379 -21.92 7.92 6.60
C VAL A 379 -21.58 6.79 7.57
N PRO A 380 -20.30 6.44 7.79
CA PRO A 380 -19.91 5.46 8.79
C PRO A 380 -20.62 5.83 10.10
N ARG A 381 -21.39 4.92 10.68
CA ARG A 381 -21.94 5.10 12.02
C ARG A 381 -20.74 5.33 12.93
N GLN A 382 -20.54 6.57 13.37
CA GLN A 382 -19.69 6.83 14.52
C GLN A 382 -20.15 5.86 15.62
N ALA A 383 -19.23 5.00 16.05
CA ALA A 383 -19.45 4.14 17.20
C ALA A 383 -19.83 5.04 18.37
N ARG A 384 -21.04 4.83 18.92
CA ARG A 384 -21.48 5.42 20.18
C ARG A 384 -20.71 4.79 21.31
#